data_44c6e9ec5c113eb9ef92d5a7f00953b1
#
_entry.id   44c6e9ec5c113eb9ef92d5a7f00953b1
#
_cell.length_a   1.000
_cell.length_b   1.000
_cell.length_c   1.000
_cell.angle_alpha   90.00
_cell.angle_beta   90.00
_cell.angle_gamma   90.00
#
_symmetry.space_group_name_H-M   'P 1'
#
loop_
_entity.id
_entity.type
_entity.pdbx_description
1 polymer ?
#
loop_
_entity_poly.entity_id
_entity_poly.type
_entity_poly.pdbx_seq_one_letter_code
_entity_poly.pdbx_strand_id
1 'polypeptide(L)'
;MNVDDDFEYYVINLDRSKKRWQRINKHLQSMSIEAQRVSAVYGADLPDDEIARYYTPYLNQKQFFMPLKPAEIGCFMSHRKVLKSFVDLSDKAYAVILEDDVEFIGDVLEYQQQWLDAVQGEEPVMLKLFSRRQVHGQVVYTHQGRSTIRPHLVPLGTQGAVLNRSAAYQLLNTLSQFGMPVDVAYQHWWQHGVRVLVTVGNHINEISAQLGGSNISNKQNLPLTYKIKRESKRSWFRLKIKLISMFYYMKS
;
A
#
# COMPACT_ATOMS: atom_id res chain seq x y z
N MET A 1 -16.67 -19.79 14.00
CA MET A 1 -16.49 -18.38 13.64
C MET A 1 -16.19 -18.38 12.16
N ASN A 2 -16.95 -17.67 11.35
CA ASN A 2 -16.70 -17.64 9.90
C ASN A 2 -15.57 -16.64 9.69
N VAL A 3 -14.47 -17.05 9.09
CA VAL A 3 -13.26 -16.20 8.90
C VAL A 3 -13.59 -14.94 8.10
N ASP A 4 -14.64 -14.99 7.26
CA ASP A 4 -15.16 -13.84 6.51
C ASP A 4 -15.62 -12.67 7.40
N ASP A 5 -16.13 -12.96 8.59
CA ASP A 5 -16.70 -11.94 9.48
C ASP A 5 -15.63 -11.06 10.14
N ASP A 6 -14.36 -11.44 10.08
CA ASP A 6 -13.28 -10.70 10.74
C ASP A 6 -12.65 -9.60 9.86
N PHE A 7 -12.92 -9.61 8.55
CA PHE A 7 -12.33 -8.68 7.58
C PHE A 7 -13.32 -7.60 7.15
N GLU A 8 -12.83 -6.36 7.09
CA GLU A 8 -13.50 -5.23 6.44
C GLU A 8 -12.78 -4.90 5.13
N TYR A 9 -13.52 -4.84 4.03
CA TYR A 9 -12.94 -4.57 2.70
C TYR A 9 -13.12 -3.10 2.34
N TYR A 10 -12.04 -2.45 1.91
CA TYR A 10 -12.02 -1.07 1.46
C TYR A 10 -11.47 -0.98 0.06
N VAL A 11 -12.11 -0.16 -0.79
CA VAL A 11 -11.62 0.18 -2.12
C VAL A 11 -11.38 1.68 -2.22
N ILE A 12 -10.14 2.07 -2.48
CA ILE A 12 -9.76 3.46 -2.76
C ILE A 12 -10.11 3.77 -4.22
N ASN A 13 -11.01 4.73 -4.45
CA ASN A 13 -11.44 5.10 -5.79
C ASN A 13 -11.72 6.60 -5.91
N LEU A 14 -11.19 7.26 -6.95
CA LEU A 14 -11.51 8.66 -7.26
C LEU A 14 -12.98 8.80 -7.70
N ASP A 15 -13.67 9.85 -7.23
CA ASP A 15 -15.09 10.07 -7.52
C ASP A 15 -15.39 10.18 -9.01
N ARG A 16 -14.47 10.73 -9.79
CA ARG A 16 -14.55 10.81 -11.25
C ARG A 16 -14.36 9.46 -11.95
N SER A 17 -13.78 8.46 -11.28
CA SER A 17 -13.45 7.15 -11.85
C SER A 17 -14.60 6.14 -11.66
N LYS A 18 -15.86 6.55 -11.96
CA LYS A 18 -17.08 5.75 -11.74
C LYS A 18 -17.02 4.36 -12.40
N LYS A 19 -16.46 4.26 -13.61
CA LYS A 19 -16.34 2.98 -14.33
C LYS A 19 -15.40 2.00 -13.62
N ARG A 20 -14.31 2.49 -13.02
CA ARG A 20 -13.40 1.66 -12.24
C ARG A 20 -14.09 1.13 -10.99
N TRP A 21 -14.81 2.01 -10.26
CA TRP A 21 -15.63 1.58 -9.13
C TRP A 21 -16.64 0.50 -9.50
N GLN A 22 -17.46 0.74 -10.53
CA GLN A 22 -18.47 -0.22 -10.99
C GLN A 22 -17.87 -1.59 -11.32
N ARG A 23 -16.69 -1.61 -11.96
CA ARG A 23 -15.99 -2.83 -12.33
C ARG A 23 -15.52 -3.61 -11.09
N ILE A 24 -14.76 -2.95 -10.20
CA ILE A 24 -14.21 -3.64 -9.03
C ILE A 24 -15.32 -4.07 -8.07
N ASN A 25 -16.35 -3.23 -7.88
CA ASN A 25 -17.49 -3.58 -7.04
C ASN A 25 -18.24 -4.80 -7.58
N LYS A 26 -18.48 -4.86 -8.89
CA LYS A 26 -19.08 -6.05 -9.52
C LYS A 26 -18.21 -7.30 -9.34
N HIS A 27 -16.89 -7.17 -9.46
CA HIS A 27 -15.95 -8.28 -9.25
C HIS A 27 -16.01 -8.79 -7.80
N LEU A 28 -15.98 -7.90 -6.82
CA LEU A 28 -16.08 -8.27 -5.40
C LEU A 28 -17.44 -8.89 -5.05
N GLN A 29 -18.54 -8.33 -5.56
CA GLN A 29 -19.87 -8.89 -5.37
C GLN A 29 -20.02 -10.29 -5.98
N SER A 30 -19.33 -10.60 -7.09
CA SER A 30 -19.34 -11.96 -7.65
C SER A 30 -18.65 -13.00 -6.75
N MET A 31 -17.90 -12.55 -5.75
CA MET A 31 -17.24 -13.35 -4.71
C MET A 31 -17.95 -13.22 -3.35
N SER A 32 -19.16 -12.66 -3.33
CA SER A 32 -19.93 -12.37 -2.10
C SER A 32 -19.23 -11.41 -1.14
N ILE A 33 -18.31 -10.58 -1.62
CA ILE A 33 -17.58 -9.59 -0.82
C ILE A 33 -18.29 -8.25 -0.94
N GLU A 34 -18.70 -7.71 0.22
CA GLU A 34 -19.13 -6.32 0.37
C GLU A 34 -17.94 -5.44 0.71
N ALA A 35 -17.69 -4.40 -0.10
CA ALA A 35 -16.57 -3.50 0.13
C ALA A 35 -17.06 -2.07 0.31
N GLN A 36 -16.47 -1.38 1.27
CA GLN A 36 -16.68 0.05 1.49
C GLN A 36 -15.86 0.85 0.48
N ARG A 37 -16.54 1.68 -0.30
CA ARG A 37 -15.87 2.62 -1.18
C ARG A 37 -15.34 3.80 -0.37
N VAL A 38 -14.04 4.06 -0.44
CA VAL A 38 -13.43 5.25 0.13
C VAL A 38 -13.11 6.23 -1.01
N SER A 39 -13.78 7.39 -1.01
CA SER A 39 -13.49 8.46 -1.95
C SER A 39 -12.05 8.92 -1.80
N ALA A 40 -11.24 8.66 -2.84
CA ALA A 40 -9.83 8.99 -2.88
C ALA A 40 -9.61 10.51 -2.95
N VAL A 41 -8.54 10.96 -2.33
CA VAL A 41 -8.13 12.35 -2.37
C VAL A 41 -7.50 12.67 -3.73
N TYR A 42 -8.08 13.63 -4.46
CA TYR A 42 -7.48 14.12 -5.69
C TYR A 42 -6.48 15.23 -5.37
N GLY A 43 -5.21 14.89 -5.32
CA GLY A 43 -4.17 15.79 -4.83
C GLY A 43 -4.00 17.11 -5.61
N ALA A 44 -4.51 17.20 -6.85
CA ALA A 44 -4.45 18.45 -7.62
C ALA A 44 -5.49 19.49 -7.19
N ASP A 45 -6.52 19.07 -6.45
CA ASP A 45 -7.57 19.96 -5.95
C ASP A 45 -7.35 20.36 -4.48
N LEU A 46 -6.28 19.84 -3.86
CA LEU A 46 -5.98 20.15 -2.47
C LEU A 46 -5.45 21.57 -2.32
N PRO A 47 -5.98 22.36 -1.38
CA PRO A 47 -5.40 23.63 -0.98
C PRO A 47 -4.00 23.48 -0.40
N ASP A 48 -3.13 24.47 -0.62
CA ASP A 48 -1.74 24.44 -0.13
C ASP A 48 -1.65 24.34 1.40
N ASP A 49 -2.57 24.96 2.13
CA ASP A 49 -2.63 24.90 3.59
C ASP A 49 -3.04 23.52 4.10
N GLU A 50 -3.89 22.80 3.38
CA GLU A 50 -4.23 21.41 3.69
C GLU A 50 -3.03 20.48 3.40
N ILE A 51 -2.37 20.66 2.26
CA ILE A 51 -1.14 19.92 1.94
C ILE A 51 -0.09 20.13 3.02
N ALA A 52 0.13 21.38 3.46
CA ALA A 52 1.16 21.74 4.43
C ALA A 52 0.96 21.10 5.82
N ARG A 53 -0.25 20.67 6.17
CA ARG A 53 -0.52 19.92 7.42
C ARG A 53 0.12 18.54 7.44
N TYR A 54 0.29 17.92 6.27
CA TYR A 54 0.72 16.52 6.14
C TYR A 54 2.05 16.37 5.41
N TYR A 55 2.23 17.08 4.29
CA TYR A 55 3.45 17.02 3.50
C TYR A 55 4.31 18.26 3.77
N THR A 56 5.58 18.03 4.14
CA THR A 56 6.53 19.11 4.35
C THR A 56 7.74 18.97 3.43
N PRO A 57 8.17 20.06 2.73
CA PRO A 57 9.39 20.04 1.92
C PRO A 57 10.63 19.67 2.73
N TYR A 58 10.67 20.01 4.01
CA TYR A 58 11.77 19.66 4.91
C TYR A 58 11.87 18.13 5.12
N LEU A 59 10.75 17.45 5.40
CA LEU A 59 10.75 15.98 5.49
C LEU A 59 11.06 15.34 4.14
N ASN A 60 10.52 15.89 3.04
CA ASN A 60 10.80 15.38 1.71
C ASN A 60 12.30 15.39 1.39
N GLN A 61 13.01 16.48 1.66
CA GLN A 61 14.46 16.56 1.43
C GLN A 61 15.26 15.53 2.24
N LYS A 62 14.78 15.17 3.43
CA LYS A 62 15.43 14.18 4.31
C LYS A 62 15.10 12.73 3.93
N GLN A 63 13.88 12.50 3.49
CA GLN A 63 13.30 11.17 3.35
C GLN A 63 13.23 10.66 1.92
N PHE A 64 13.26 11.57 0.93
CA PHE A 64 13.10 11.21 -0.47
C PHE A 64 14.03 12.03 -1.37
N PHE A 65 14.23 11.59 -2.60
CA PHE A 65 15.22 12.16 -3.53
C PHE A 65 14.66 13.25 -4.45
N MET A 66 13.34 13.49 -4.41
CA MET A 66 12.66 14.51 -5.23
C MET A 66 11.32 14.93 -4.61
N PRO A 67 10.82 16.15 -4.93
CA PRO A 67 9.49 16.59 -4.50
C PRO A 67 8.39 15.63 -4.96
N LEU A 68 7.35 15.47 -4.13
CA LEU A 68 6.17 14.68 -4.49
C LEU A 68 5.29 15.45 -5.47
N LYS A 69 4.70 14.70 -6.39
CA LYS A 69 3.64 15.19 -7.27
C LYS A 69 2.32 15.29 -6.49
N PRO A 70 1.40 16.17 -6.89
CA PRO A 70 0.07 16.24 -6.27
C PRO A 70 -0.64 14.86 -6.20
N ALA A 71 -0.52 14.05 -7.25
CA ALA A 71 -1.11 12.71 -7.28
C ALA A 71 -0.49 11.75 -6.24
N GLU A 72 0.81 11.88 -5.93
CA GLU A 72 1.49 11.08 -4.90
C GLU A 72 1.05 11.53 -3.50
N ILE A 73 0.85 12.83 -3.29
CA ILE A 73 0.29 13.39 -2.06
C ILE A 73 -1.15 12.90 -1.86
N GLY A 74 -1.99 13.00 -2.88
CA GLY A 74 -3.38 12.51 -2.84
C GLY A 74 -3.47 11.02 -2.58
N CYS A 75 -2.58 10.21 -3.18
CA CYS A 75 -2.49 8.78 -2.90
C CYS A 75 -2.16 8.50 -1.43
N PHE A 76 -1.16 9.18 -0.86
CA PHE A 76 -0.81 9.05 0.54
C PHE A 76 -1.98 9.40 1.46
N MET A 77 -2.64 10.54 1.21
CA MET A 77 -3.78 10.98 2.00
C MET A 77 -4.99 10.04 1.87
N SER A 78 -5.18 9.42 0.70
CA SER A 78 -6.23 8.41 0.49
C SER A 78 -6.00 7.18 1.34
N HIS A 79 -4.77 6.66 1.41
CA HIS A 79 -4.43 5.55 2.29
C HIS A 79 -4.62 5.91 3.77
N ARG A 80 -4.22 7.11 4.19
CA ARG A 80 -4.50 7.57 5.57
C ARG A 80 -6.00 7.64 5.87
N LYS A 81 -6.80 8.10 4.90
CA LYS A 81 -8.27 8.17 5.04
C LYS A 81 -8.87 6.78 5.25
N VAL A 82 -8.42 5.76 4.51
CA VAL A 82 -8.86 4.37 4.72
C VAL A 82 -8.48 3.88 6.11
N LEU A 83 -7.21 4.05 6.51
CA LEU A 83 -6.75 3.62 7.84
C LEU A 83 -7.57 4.29 8.95
N LYS A 84 -7.89 5.59 8.79
CA LYS A 84 -8.73 6.31 9.73
C LYS A 84 -10.17 5.78 9.75
N SER A 85 -10.76 5.52 8.57
CA SER A 85 -12.10 4.93 8.49
C SER A 85 -12.16 3.56 9.17
N PHE A 86 -11.16 2.72 8.96
CA PHE A 86 -11.07 1.41 9.60
C PHE A 86 -10.98 1.52 11.14
N VAL A 87 -10.12 2.40 11.63
CA VAL A 87 -9.91 2.58 13.08
C VAL A 87 -11.15 3.17 13.77
N ASP A 88 -11.79 4.17 13.15
CA ASP A 88 -12.84 4.95 13.78
C ASP A 88 -14.25 4.34 13.60
N LEU A 89 -14.49 3.63 12.49
CA LEU A 89 -15.86 3.27 12.07
C LEU A 89 -16.11 1.77 11.99
N SER A 90 -15.07 0.92 11.89
CA SER A 90 -15.23 -0.52 11.81
C SER A 90 -15.05 -1.18 13.18
N ASP A 91 -15.79 -2.25 13.43
CA ASP A 91 -15.62 -3.15 14.57
C ASP A 91 -14.79 -4.40 14.23
N LYS A 92 -14.44 -4.58 12.95
CA LYS A 92 -13.65 -5.73 12.46
C LYS A 92 -12.22 -5.69 12.97
N ALA A 93 -11.60 -6.87 13.05
CA ALA A 93 -10.21 -7.01 13.50
C ALA A 93 -9.19 -6.64 12.42
N TYR A 94 -9.56 -6.88 11.14
CA TYR A 94 -8.66 -6.76 10.00
C TYR A 94 -9.26 -5.91 8.88
N ALA A 95 -8.42 -5.17 8.17
CA ALA A 95 -8.80 -4.46 6.96
C ALA A 95 -8.11 -5.03 5.73
N VAL A 96 -8.86 -5.23 4.65
CA VAL A 96 -8.36 -5.47 3.30
C VAL A 96 -8.48 -4.18 2.52
N ILE A 97 -7.35 -3.58 2.14
CA ILE A 97 -7.31 -2.31 1.40
C ILE A 97 -6.90 -2.59 -0.04
N LEU A 98 -7.73 -2.17 -1.00
CA LEU A 98 -7.52 -2.35 -2.44
C LEU A 98 -7.55 -1.02 -3.18
N GLU A 99 -6.76 -0.90 -4.25
CA GLU A 99 -6.91 0.14 -5.26
C GLU A 99 -8.00 -0.26 -6.29
N ASP A 100 -8.55 0.70 -7.05
CA ASP A 100 -9.67 0.47 -7.97
C ASP A 100 -9.30 -0.21 -9.29
N ASP A 101 -8.01 -0.49 -9.50
CA ASP A 101 -7.46 -1.11 -10.70
C ASP A 101 -6.85 -2.50 -10.47
N VAL A 102 -7.41 -3.20 -9.49
CA VAL A 102 -7.05 -4.59 -9.21
C VAL A 102 -8.23 -5.55 -9.42
N GLU A 103 -7.92 -6.83 -9.45
CA GLU A 103 -8.86 -7.96 -9.36
C GLU A 103 -8.20 -9.13 -8.66
N PHE A 104 -8.97 -9.90 -7.88
CA PHE A 104 -8.47 -11.10 -7.23
C PHE A 104 -8.20 -12.22 -8.24
N ILE A 105 -7.19 -13.05 -7.94
CA ILE A 105 -6.83 -14.24 -8.70
C ILE A 105 -7.41 -15.44 -7.95
N GLY A 106 -8.37 -16.14 -8.55
CA GLY A 106 -9.01 -17.28 -7.91
C GLY A 106 -9.99 -16.90 -6.80
N ASP A 107 -10.27 -17.83 -5.89
CA ASP A 107 -11.21 -17.64 -4.80
C ASP A 107 -10.54 -16.98 -3.59
N VAL A 108 -11.11 -15.86 -3.14
CA VAL A 108 -10.62 -15.12 -1.97
C VAL A 108 -10.71 -15.95 -0.69
N LEU A 109 -11.74 -16.78 -0.56
CA LEU A 109 -11.93 -17.64 0.62
C LEU A 109 -10.74 -18.57 0.86
N GLU A 110 -10.10 -19.02 -0.23
CA GLU A 110 -8.88 -19.85 -0.13
C GLU A 110 -7.67 -19.09 0.43
N TYR A 111 -7.68 -17.75 0.37
CA TYR A 111 -6.57 -16.92 0.86
C TYR A 111 -6.78 -16.40 2.28
N GLN A 112 -8.03 -16.28 2.72
CA GLN A 112 -8.36 -15.62 3.99
C GLN A 112 -7.68 -16.27 5.19
N GLN A 113 -7.61 -17.62 5.23
CA GLN A 113 -6.90 -18.30 6.32
C GLN A 113 -5.41 -17.99 6.31
N GLN A 114 -4.77 -17.94 5.14
CA GLN A 114 -3.37 -17.52 5.02
C GLN A 114 -3.17 -16.07 5.47
N TRP A 115 -4.14 -15.19 5.17
CA TRP A 115 -4.09 -13.79 5.62
C TRP A 115 -4.21 -13.71 7.13
N LEU A 116 -5.17 -14.43 7.71
CA LEU A 116 -5.38 -14.49 9.15
C LEU A 116 -4.12 -14.99 9.87
N ASP A 117 -3.53 -16.09 9.42
CA ASP A 117 -2.28 -16.63 9.97
C ASP A 117 -1.14 -15.60 9.98
N ALA A 118 -1.13 -14.70 8.97
CA ALA A 118 -0.12 -13.68 8.83
C ALA A 118 -0.36 -12.42 9.69
N VAL A 119 -1.62 -12.03 9.92
CA VAL A 119 -1.95 -10.73 10.56
C VAL A 119 -2.61 -10.84 11.92
N GLN A 120 -2.91 -12.06 12.41
CA GLN A 120 -3.51 -12.26 13.73
C GLN A 120 -2.56 -11.85 14.85
N GLY A 121 -3.14 -11.52 16.00
CA GLY A 121 -2.42 -11.11 17.19
C GLY A 121 -2.32 -9.60 17.35
N GLU A 122 -1.59 -9.17 18.38
CA GLU A 122 -1.51 -7.75 18.77
C GLU A 122 -0.36 -7.00 18.11
N GLU A 123 0.65 -7.72 17.60
CA GLU A 123 1.76 -7.07 16.90
C GLU A 123 1.26 -6.35 15.63
N PRO A 124 1.75 -5.12 15.35
CA PRO A 124 1.35 -4.40 14.14
C PRO A 124 1.90 -5.07 12.89
N VAL A 125 1.02 -5.69 12.10
CA VAL A 125 1.38 -6.43 10.88
C VAL A 125 0.56 -5.96 9.68
N MET A 126 1.25 -5.82 8.53
CA MET A 126 0.69 -5.61 7.20
C MET A 126 1.15 -6.71 6.26
N LEU A 127 0.22 -7.38 5.57
CA LEU A 127 0.49 -8.36 4.53
C LEU A 127 0.19 -7.74 3.16
N LYS A 128 1.19 -7.64 2.30
CA LYS A 128 1.01 -7.19 0.90
C LYS A 128 0.59 -8.37 0.03
N LEU A 129 -0.46 -8.16 -0.78
CA LEU A 129 -1.07 -9.18 -1.64
C LEU A 129 -0.50 -9.19 -3.06
N PHE A 130 0.36 -8.23 -3.38
CA PHE A 130 0.88 -8.03 -4.73
C PHE A 130 2.33 -7.55 -4.74
N SER A 131 3.10 -8.05 -5.69
CA SER A 131 4.39 -7.51 -6.07
C SER A 131 4.61 -7.67 -7.58
N ARG A 132 5.09 -6.59 -8.23
CA ARG A 132 5.48 -6.63 -9.66
C ARG A 132 6.71 -7.47 -9.96
N ARG A 133 7.47 -7.83 -8.94
CA ARG A 133 8.71 -8.61 -9.07
C ARG A 133 8.73 -9.73 -8.05
N GLN A 134 9.48 -10.77 -8.36
CA GLN A 134 9.74 -11.82 -7.36
C GLN A 134 10.36 -11.21 -6.11
N VAL A 135 9.84 -11.60 -4.95
CA VAL A 135 10.28 -11.14 -3.64
C VAL A 135 11.07 -12.25 -2.96
N HIS A 136 12.21 -11.88 -2.39
CA HIS A 136 13.08 -12.80 -1.63
C HIS A 136 13.03 -12.45 -0.15
N GLY A 137 13.00 -13.47 0.70
CA GLY A 137 12.92 -13.29 2.15
C GLY A 137 12.83 -14.62 2.88
N GLN A 138 12.60 -14.57 4.17
CA GLN A 138 12.37 -15.73 5.01
C GLN A 138 10.90 -16.13 4.99
N VAL A 139 10.61 -17.41 4.76
CA VAL A 139 9.25 -17.95 4.93
C VAL A 139 8.91 -17.91 6.42
N VAL A 140 7.78 -17.29 6.76
CA VAL A 140 7.29 -17.15 8.15
C VAL A 140 6.03 -17.98 8.38
N TYR A 141 5.20 -18.11 7.35
CA TYR A 141 3.98 -18.94 7.39
C TYR A 141 3.84 -19.72 6.09
N THR A 142 3.24 -20.91 6.17
CA THR A 142 2.81 -21.69 5.00
C THR A 142 1.44 -22.29 5.30
N HIS A 143 0.48 -21.98 4.44
CA HIS A 143 -0.88 -22.53 4.51
C HIS A 143 -1.23 -23.19 3.18
N GLN A 144 -1.54 -24.49 3.18
CA GLN A 144 -1.89 -25.29 1.99
C GLN A 144 -0.93 -25.08 0.79
N GLY A 145 0.38 -25.06 1.06
CA GLY A 145 1.42 -24.86 0.04
C GLY A 145 1.64 -23.42 -0.39
N ARG A 146 0.84 -22.46 0.10
CA ARG A 146 1.02 -21.02 -0.13
C ARG A 146 1.87 -20.41 0.99
N SER A 147 2.97 -19.78 0.64
CA SER A 147 3.90 -19.21 1.61
C SER A 147 3.70 -17.72 1.78
N THR A 148 3.91 -17.26 3.00
CA THR A 148 4.05 -15.84 3.36
C THR A 148 5.47 -15.60 3.83
N ILE A 149 6.11 -14.58 3.30
CA ILE A 149 7.51 -14.26 3.61
C ILE A 149 7.65 -12.93 4.32
N ARG A 150 8.66 -12.84 5.17
CA ARG A 150 9.27 -11.60 5.62
C ARG A 150 10.30 -11.20 4.57
N PRO A 151 10.09 -10.14 3.77
CA PRO A 151 10.97 -9.80 2.67
C PRO A 151 12.27 -9.16 3.15
N HIS A 152 13.41 -9.43 2.47
CA HIS A 152 14.66 -8.69 2.70
C HIS A 152 14.51 -7.20 2.33
N LEU A 153 13.68 -6.91 1.36
CA LEU A 153 13.29 -5.57 0.95
C LEU A 153 11.80 -5.58 0.61
N VAL A 154 11.02 -4.77 1.31
CA VAL A 154 9.59 -4.64 1.07
C VAL A 154 9.35 -4.12 -0.35
N PRO A 155 8.52 -4.80 -1.19
CA PRO A 155 8.23 -4.34 -2.54
C PRO A 155 7.42 -3.04 -2.53
N LEU A 156 7.67 -2.19 -3.52
CA LEU A 156 6.88 -0.97 -3.75
C LEU A 156 5.48 -1.31 -4.29
N GLY A 157 4.60 -0.30 -4.27
CA GLY A 157 3.20 -0.38 -4.71
C GLY A 157 2.24 -0.60 -3.54
N THR A 158 0.99 -0.21 -3.74
CA THR A 158 -0.08 -0.18 -2.74
C THR A 158 -1.38 -0.82 -3.23
N GLN A 159 -1.29 -1.65 -4.27
CA GLN A 159 -2.44 -2.23 -4.98
C GLN A 159 -3.38 -3.02 -4.09
N GLY A 160 -2.84 -3.76 -3.10
CA GLY A 160 -3.62 -4.48 -2.13
C GLY A 160 -2.81 -4.91 -0.92
N ALA A 161 -3.41 -4.77 0.25
CA ALA A 161 -2.83 -5.19 1.52
C ALA A 161 -3.91 -5.61 2.52
N VAL A 162 -3.55 -6.53 3.41
CA VAL A 162 -4.32 -6.88 4.61
C VAL A 162 -3.53 -6.38 5.81
N LEU A 163 -4.21 -5.81 6.81
CA LEU A 163 -3.55 -5.36 8.03
C LEU A 163 -4.47 -5.50 9.25
N ASN A 164 -3.85 -5.67 10.42
CA ASN A 164 -4.58 -5.65 11.68
C ASN A 164 -4.76 -4.22 12.21
N ARG A 165 -5.62 -4.07 13.21
CA ARG A 165 -5.96 -2.78 13.81
C ARG A 165 -4.74 -2.09 14.43
N SER A 166 -3.85 -2.86 15.06
CA SER A 166 -2.60 -2.34 15.64
C SER A 166 -1.71 -1.71 14.58
N ALA A 167 -1.59 -2.30 13.37
CA ALA A 167 -0.86 -1.72 12.26
C ALA A 167 -1.51 -0.43 11.75
N ALA A 168 -2.85 -0.37 11.68
CA ALA A 168 -3.55 0.85 11.27
C ALA A 168 -3.27 2.01 12.24
N TYR A 169 -3.38 1.79 13.54
CA TYR A 169 -3.04 2.77 14.57
C TYR A 169 -1.59 3.22 14.47
N GLN A 170 -0.68 2.27 14.34
CA GLN A 170 0.76 2.55 14.28
C GLN A 170 1.12 3.38 13.05
N LEU A 171 0.56 3.07 11.88
CA LEU A 171 0.78 3.84 10.65
C LEU A 171 0.17 5.25 10.75
N LEU A 172 -1.03 5.41 11.28
CA LEU A 172 -1.66 6.71 11.48
C LEU A 172 -0.83 7.63 12.37
N ASN A 173 -0.24 7.08 13.42
CA ASN A 173 0.59 7.83 14.38
C ASN A 173 1.94 8.19 13.78
N THR A 174 2.67 7.21 13.26
CA THR A 174 4.05 7.38 12.79
C THR A 174 4.16 8.11 11.46
N LEU A 175 3.12 8.02 10.61
CA LEU A 175 3.03 8.69 9.33
C LEU A 175 2.04 9.87 9.35
N SER A 176 1.91 10.55 10.49
CA SER A 176 1.07 11.74 10.66
C SER A 176 1.50 12.88 9.72
N GLN A 177 2.81 13.02 9.48
CA GLN A 177 3.39 13.83 8.44
C GLN A 177 4.30 12.97 7.56
N PHE A 178 4.42 13.32 6.28
CA PHE A 178 5.21 12.54 5.32
C PHE A 178 6.02 13.43 4.36
N GLY A 179 7.12 12.85 3.85
CA GLY A 179 7.97 13.46 2.83
C GLY A 179 8.29 12.52 1.67
N MET A 180 7.65 11.36 1.59
CA MET A 180 7.87 10.33 0.57
C MET A 180 6.55 9.71 0.11
N PRO A 181 6.48 9.05 -1.05
CA PRO A 181 5.30 8.31 -1.49
C PRO A 181 4.90 7.23 -0.48
N VAL A 182 3.61 6.91 -0.41
CA VAL A 182 3.06 5.97 0.59
C VAL A 182 3.68 4.57 0.50
N ASP A 183 3.94 4.07 -0.70
CA ASP A 183 4.58 2.78 -0.91
C ASP A 183 6.05 2.76 -0.45
N VAL A 184 6.75 3.88 -0.59
CA VAL A 184 8.09 4.09 -0.03
C VAL A 184 8.03 4.19 1.49
N ALA A 185 7.00 4.87 2.04
CA ALA A 185 6.81 4.93 3.48
C ALA A 185 6.58 3.53 4.08
N TYR A 186 5.73 2.71 3.47
CA TYR A 186 5.53 1.31 3.88
C TYR A 186 6.80 0.45 3.75
N GLN A 187 7.67 0.76 2.79
CA GLN A 187 8.97 0.10 2.67
C GLN A 187 9.90 0.40 3.84
N HIS A 188 9.74 1.55 4.50
CA HIS A 188 10.55 1.98 5.64
C HIS A 188 10.04 1.40 6.98
N TRP A 189 9.73 0.09 7.00
CA TRP A 189 9.17 -0.62 8.16
C TRP A 189 9.93 -0.38 9.47
N TRP A 190 11.24 -0.16 9.41
CA TRP A 190 12.07 0.17 10.58
C TRP A 190 11.79 1.56 11.19
N GLN A 191 11.09 2.44 10.47
CA GLN A 191 10.69 3.77 10.97
C GLN A 191 9.31 3.74 11.60
N HIS A 192 8.36 3.03 10.98
CA HIS A 192 6.99 3.00 11.49
C HIS A 192 6.70 1.79 12.38
N GLY A 193 7.62 0.82 12.49
CA GLY A 193 7.49 -0.30 13.43
C GLY A 193 6.44 -1.37 13.04
N VAL A 194 5.76 -1.23 11.90
CA VAL A 194 4.82 -2.24 11.40
C VAL A 194 5.60 -3.31 10.66
N ARG A 195 5.41 -4.58 11.04
CA ARG A 195 5.99 -5.73 10.34
C ARG A 195 5.30 -5.91 9.00
N VAL A 196 6.07 -5.79 7.90
CA VAL A 196 5.52 -5.95 6.54
C VAL A 196 5.87 -7.34 6.00
N LEU A 197 4.84 -8.11 5.71
CA LEU A 197 4.91 -9.43 5.09
C LEU A 197 4.43 -9.36 3.63
N VAL A 198 4.73 -10.39 2.85
CA VAL A 198 4.36 -10.47 1.43
C VAL A 198 3.93 -11.90 1.11
N THR A 199 2.88 -12.09 0.33
CA THR A 199 2.49 -13.40 -0.21
C THR A 199 3.48 -13.86 -1.27
N VAL A 200 3.83 -15.14 -1.27
CA VAL A 200 4.55 -15.76 -2.40
C VAL A 200 3.52 -16.15 -3.46
N GLY A 201 3.64 -15.52 -4.63
CA GLY A 201 2.55 -15.46 -5.60
C GLY A 201 1.59 -14.32 -5.30
N ASN A 202 1.10 -13.69 -6.35
CA ASN A 202 0.14 -12.58 -6.20
C ASN A 202 -1.27 -13.13 -5.96
N HIS A 203 -2.00 -12.54 -5.01
CA HIS A 203 -3.43 -12.83 -4.80
C HIS A 203 -4.33 -11.90 -5.60
N ILE A 204 -3.75 -10.83 -6.13
CA ILE A 204 -4.43 -9.88 -7.01
C ILE A 204 -3.60 -9.59 -8.26
N ASN A 205 -4.28 -9.26 -9.36
CA ASN A 205 -3.70 -8.71 -10.58
C ASN A 205 -3.87 -7.19 -10.62
N GLU A 206 -2.85 -6.47 -11.05
CA GLU A 206 -2.97 -5.06 -11.41
C GLU A 206 -3.39 -4.96 -12.89
N ILE A 207 -4.51 -4.31 -13.16
CA ILE A 207 -5.09 -4.16 -14.50
C ILE A 207 -5.12 -2.69 -14.96
N SER A 208 -4.34 -1.81 -14.34
CA SER A 208 -4.28 -0.38 -14.67
C SER A 208 -4.04 -0.12 -16.17
N ALA A 209 -3.21 -0.95 -16.82
CA ALA A 209 -2.93 -0.84 -18.26
C ALA A 209 -4.18 -1.04 -19.13
N GLN A 210 -5.10 -1.92 -18.72
CA GLN A 210 -6.36 -2.19 -19.41
C GLN A 210 -7.40 -1.07 -19.21
N LEU A 211 -7.22 -0.28 -18.13
CA LEU A 211 -8.14 0.80 -17.72
C LEU A 211 -7.65 2.20 -18.14
N GLY A 212 -6.75 2.30 -19.11
CA GLY A 212 -6.23 3.58 -19.61
C GLY A 212 -4.99 4.11 -18.87
N GLY A 213 -4.35 3.26 -18.06
CA GLY A 213 -3.10 3.58 -17.35
C GLY A 213 -3.30 4.18 -15.95
N SER A 214 -2.18 4.43 -15.26
CA SER A 214 -2.17 5.00 -13.92
C SER A 214 -2.45 6.51 -13.95
N ASN A 215 -3.30 6.99 -13.05
CA ASN A 215 -3.59 8.42 -12.86
C ASN A 215 -2.37 9.24 -12.36
N ILE A 216 -1.28 8.57 -11.96
CA ILE A 216 -0.07 9.19 -11.39
C ILE A 216 0.99 9.53 -12.47
N SER A 217 0.94 8.87 -13.64
CA SER A 217 1.98 8.97 -14.66
C SER A 217 1.72 10.07 -15.70
N ASN A 218 2.08 11.33 -15.42
CA ASN A 218 2.26 12.33 -16.48
C ASN A 218 3.71 12.29 -17.01
N LYS A 219 3.88 11.85 -18.26
CA LYS A 219 5.19 11.92 -18.96
C LYS A 219 5.47 13.38 -19.34
N GLN A 220 6.26 14.06 -18.52
CA GLN A 220 6.82 15.35 -18.90
C GLN A 220 8.08 15.15 -19.76
N ASN A 221 8.20 15.91 -20.85
CA ASN A 221 9.44 15.98 -21.64
C ASN A 221 10.47 16.84 -20.88
N LEU A 222 11.25 16.19 -20.02
CA LEU A 222 12.31 16.84 -19.25
C LEU A 222 13.64 16.77 -20.02
N PRO A 223 14.54 17.79 -19.87
CA PRO A 223 15.89 17.77 -20.44
C PRO A 223 16.67 16.50 -20.06
N LEU A 224 17.56 16.05 -20.95
CA LEU A 224 18.33 14.81 -20.73
C LEU A 224 19.19 14.89 -19.48
N THR A 225 19.82 16.02 -19.23
CA THR A 225 20.64 16.27 -18.03
C THR A 225 19.83 16.11 -16.73
N TYR A 226 18.60 16.61 -16.72
CA TYR A 226 17.69 16.42 -15.60
C TYR A 226 17.30 14.96 -15.41
N LYS A 227 17.03 14.24 -16.51
CA LYS A 227 16.71 12.80 -16.46
C LYS A 227 17.88 12.01 -15.86
N ILE A 228 19.10 12.25 -16.30
CA ILE A 228 20.31 11.57 -15.78
C ILE A 228 20.49 11.86 -14.29
N LYS A 229 20.41 13.13 -13.88
CA LYS A 229 20.52 13.53 -12.46
C LYS A 229 19.45 12.90 -11.59
N ARG A 230 18.22 12.80 -12.09
CA ARG A 230 17.11 12.13 -11.41
C ARG A 230 17.34 10.63 -11.25
N GLU A 231 17.78 9.94 -12.31
CA GLU A 231 18.03 8.50 -12.26
C GLU A 231 19.24 8.14 -11.37
N SER A 232 20.30 8.95 -11.33
CA SER A 232 21.41 8.74 -10.40
C SER A 232 20.97 8.92 -8.94
N LYS A 233 20.17 9.96 -8.63
CA LYS A 233 19.59 10.14 -7.29
C LYS A 233 18.67 8.98 -6.90
N ARG A 234 17.84 8.50 -7.83
CA ARG A 234 16.96 7.35 -7.62
C ARG A 234 17.75 6.07 -7.34
N SER A 235 18.79 5.81 -8.11
CA SER A 235 19.65 4.62 -7.94
C SER A 235 20.37 4.64 -6.59
N TRP A 236 20.93 5.79 -6.21
CA TRP A 236 21.55 5.98 -4.90
C TRP A 236 20.56 5.79 -3.75
N PHE A 237 19.37 6.38 -3.86
CA PHE A 237 18.30 6.23 -2.88
C PHE A 237 17.91 4.76 -2.70
N ARG A 238 17.70 4.02 -3.81
CA ARG A 238 17.35 2.59 -3.77
C ARG A 238 18.46 1.75 -3.13
N LEU A 239 19.72 2.03 -3.43
CA LEU A 239 20.85 1.35 -2.81
C LEU A 239 20.88 1.61 -1.29
N LYS A 240 20.72 2.87 -0.88
CA LYS A 240 20.65 3.26 0.53
C LYS A 240 19.54 2.51 1.27
N ILE A 241 18.33 2.48 0.72
CA ILE A 241 17.19 1.78 1.32
C ILE A 241 17.44 0.29 1.42
N LYS A 242 18.01 -0.33 0.38
CA LYS A 242 18.37 -1.75 0.41
C LYS A 242 19.36 -2.07 1.53
N LEU A 243 20.40 -1.28 1.70
CA LEU A 243 21.41 -1.47 2.76
C LEU A 243 20.79 -1.29 4.15
N ILE A 244 19.98 -0.26 4.36
CA ILE A 244 19.29 -0.04 5.63
C ILE A 244 18.32 -1.18 5.94
N SER A 245 17.51 -1.58 4.96
CA SER A 245 16.56 -2.70 5.13
C SER A 245 17.29 -3.98 5.53
N MET A 246 18.41 -4.31 4.88
CA MET A 246 19.23 -5.48 5.22
C MET A 246 19.80 -5.40 6.64
N PHE A 247 20.29 -4.22 7.06
CA PHE A 247 20.83 -4.01 8.39
C PHE A 247 19.77 -4.26 9.48
N TYR A 248 18.58 -3.68 9.32
CA TYR A 248 17.49 -3.90 10.28
C TYR A 248 16.92 -5.32 10.21
N TYR A 249 16.90 -5.91 9.01
CA TYR A 249 16.49 -7.30 8.84
C TYR A 249 17.35 -8.29 9.61
N MET A 250 18.68 -8.06 9.67
CA MET A 250 19.61 -8.92 10.42
C MET A 250 19.52 -8.73 11.93
N LYS A 251 18.96 -7.60 12.41
CA LYS A 251 18.86 -7.29 13.84
C LYS A 251 17.52 -7.70 14.46
N SER A 252 16.52 -8.00 13.67
CA SER A 252 15.17 -8.36 14.09
C SER A 252 14.87 -9.82 13.79
#